data_dbaeb080dc3b76082b96c60e73ddbba0
#
_entry.id   dbaeb080dc3b76082b96c60e73ddbba0
#
_cell.length_a   1.000
_cell.length_b   1.000
_cell.length_c   1.000
_cell.angle_alpha   90.00
_cell.angle_beta   90.00
_cell.angle_gamma   90.00
#
_symmetry.space_group_name_H-M   'P 1'
#
loop_
_entity.id
_entity.type
_entity.pdbx_description
1 polymer ?
#
loop_
_entity_poly.entity_id
_entity_poly.type
_entity_poly.pdbx_seq_one_letter_code
_entity_poly.pdbx_strand_id
1 'polypeptide(L)'
;MTALGRCVLGHRRLRVVDLETGEQPATNETGDVVAVFNGELYDFGDVRRDLESRGHEVPGTGDTAVIPHVYEERGTDFPAALSGMFAIAVWDRERERLLLARDRIGKKPLHYVLLPGGGLAFASELKALFLVPGVRRELDPAALDAYLALQYVPGEDLGIGGIKRLAPGHVLDWEAGRVHTRPYWELLPTPRDLAEDDWLELVRESVTAAVRRRLVSDVPLGALLSGGIDSTIVVGLMAQEASEPVRTFTVGVDDPRYDEREHARVAARAFGTEHEELVVEPDPVELVSRLTTFLDEPLGDEAILPTFLISEVARRHVTVALTGDGGDESFAGYERYRAMGLARRIGRVPLVPGLAARGLRALPSGRHPRSTPARAARLLETAALPARERYGSLVQVFPAPLRDELYAPAFSASLGPARSASVLLGAPPAPGIAGLQRLDARAYLPDDLLVKADRASMATSLELRSPLLDHEVLEVGVSLPDSLRFAGSRGKVALRRAFGHLVPKELAERGKTGFGIPLGAWFRGPVRELAGDVLLGQRARSRGQLRTEVVERLLGEHARGERDHGHRLWCLLVLELWQRSWLEADLPAAAGYASQTR
;
A
#
# COMPACT_ATOMS: atom_id res chain seq x y z
N MET A 1 4.49 -26.46 9.27
CA MET A 1 4.45 -25.92 10.66
C MET A 1 5.39 -26.75 11.50
N THR A 2 6.28 -26.11 12.23
CA THR A 2 7.33 -26.77 13.03
C THR A 2 7.26 -26.26 14.46
N ALA A 3 7.19 -27.19 15.43
CA ALA A 3 7.25 -26.87 16.84
C ALA A 3 8.73 -26.89 17.31
N LEU A 4 9.17 -25.83 17.96
CA LEU A 4 10.55 -25.57 18.33
C LEU A 4 10.66 -25.26 19.84
N GLY A 5 10.16 -26.17 20.66
CA GLY A 5 10.05 -25.95 22.10
C GLY A 5 8.97 -24.93 22.44
N ARG A 6 9.39 -23.72 22.86
CA ARG A 6 8.46 -22.61 23.17
C ARG A 6 7.95 -21.83 21.96
N CYS A 7 8.47 -22.07 20.76
CA CYS A 7 8.10 -21.38 19.53
C CYS A 7 7.44 -22.36 18.54
N VAL A 8 6.45 -21.87 17.82
CA VAL A 8 5.84 -22.59 16.69
C VAL A 8 5.89 -21.67 15.49
N LEU A 9 6.56 -22.11 14.43
CA LEU A 9 6.62 -21.38 13.16
C LEU A 9 5.83 -22.12 12.08
N GLY A 10 5.09 -21.40 11.28
CA GLY A 10 4.31 -21.93 10.17
C GLY A 10 4.39 -21.03 8.95
N HIS A 11 4.48 -21.64 7.76
CA HIS A 11 4.53 -20.93 6.50
C HIS A 11 3.69 -21.63 5.44
N ARG A 12 3.06 -20.86 4.56
CA ARG A 12 2.42 -21.31 3.32
C ARG A 12 3.04 -20.54 2.15
N ARG A 13 3.85 -21.24 1.36
CA ARG A 13 4.70 -20.66 0.33
C ARG A 13 3.97 -20.51 -1.01
N LEU A 14 4.07 -19.32 -1.65
CA LEU A 14 3.98 -19.19 -3.09
C LEU A 14 5.38 -19.47 -3.65
N ARG A 15 5.52 -20.48 -4.51
CA ARG A 15 6.83 -20.88 -5.05
C ARG A 15 7.16 -19.98 -6.24
N VAL A 16 8.23 -19.22 -6.14
CA VAL A 16 8.70 -18.27 -7.18
C VAL A 16 10.17 -18.51 -7.53
N VAL A 17 11.05 -18.59 -6.52
CA VAL A 17 12.49 -18.91 -6.67
C VAL A 17 12.78 -20.19 -5.91
N ASP A 18 13.64 -21.05 -6.44
CA ASP A 18 13.99 -22.35 -5.87
C ASP A 18 12.76 -23.25 -5.63
N LEU A 19 12.24 -23.79 -6.71
CA LEU A 19 11.00 -24.60 -6.67
C LEU A 19 11.16 -25.93 -5.95
N GLU A 20 12.39 -26.46 -5.85
CA GLU A 20 12.69 -27.79 -5.35
C GLU A 20 13.20 -27.78 -3.91
N THR A 21 14.16 -26.91 -3.56
CA THR A 21 14.87 -26.94 -2.27
C THR A 21 14.52 -25.77 -1.35
N GLY A 22 13.77 -24.78 -1.81
CA GLY A 22 13.37 -23.59 -1.05
C GLY A 22 12.25 -23.84 -0.04
N GLU A 23 12.17 -25.01 0.59
CA GLU A 23 11.18 -25.28 1.63
C GLU A 23 11.46 -24.48 2.92
N GLN A 24 10.39 -24.19 3.65
CA GLN A 24 10.45 -23.45 4.91
C GLN A 24 9.88 -24.26 6.06
N PRO A 25 10.41 -24.10 7.28
CA PRO A 25 11.43 -23.14 7.69
C PRO A 25 12.85 -23.50 7.23
N ALA A 26 13.69 -22.47 6.99
CA ALA A 26 15.13 -22.64 6.75
C ALA A 26 15.90 -22.66 8.07
N THR A 27 17.05 -23.36 8.09
CA THR A 27 17.91 -23.46 9.27
C THR A 27 19.37 -23.19 8.90
N ASN A 28 20.16 -22.80 9.90
CA ASN A 28 21.62 -22.83 9.82
C ASN A 28 22.14 -24.28 9.93
N GLU A 29 23.46 -24.49 9.91
CA GLU A 29 24.15 -25.79 9.93
C GLU A 29 23.83 -26.59 11.21
N THR A 30 23.73 -25.92 12.37
CA THR A 30 23.46 -26.58 13.67
C THR A 30 21.97 -26.82 13.90
N GLY A 31 21.08 -26.14 13.17
CA GLY A 31 19.65 -26.19 13.37
C GLY A 31 19.15 -25.35 14.57
N ASP A 32 20.01 -24.53 15.16
CA ASP A 32 19.65 -23.69 16.31
C ASP A 32 18.99 -22.38 15.90
N VAL A 33 19.29 -21.89 14.70
CA VAL A 33 18.65 -20.72 14.10
C VAL A 33 17.65 -21.19 13.04
N VAL A 34 16.40 -20.78 13.21
CA VAL A 34 15.29 -21.20 12.32
C VAL A 34 14.56 -19.98 11.82
N ALA A 35 14.36 -19.88 10.50
CA ALA A 35 13.70 -18.74 9.87
C ALA A 35 12.50 -19.14 9.03
N VAL A 36 11.45 -18.31 9.06
CA VAL A 36 10.37 -18.28 8.06
C VAL A 36 10.30 -16.89 7.41
N PHE A 37 9.95 -16.87 6.14
CA PHE A 37 10.09 -15.72 5.28
C PHE A 37 8.92 -15.63 4.28
N ASN A 38 8.26 -14.48 4.26
CA ASN A 38 7.29 -14.11 3.24
C ASN A 38 7.86 -12.95 2.44
N GLY A 39 8.24 -13.20 1.19
CA GLY A 39 8.81 -12.16 0.35
C GLY A 39 9.76 -12.68 -0.72
N GLU A 40 10.68 -11.82 -1.14
CA GLU A 40 11.73 -12.07 -2.12
C GLU A 40 12.97 -11.24 -1.79
N LEU A 41 14.15 -11.87 -1.71
CA LEU A 41 15.44 -11.20 -1.60
C LEU A 41 16.08 -11.11 -2.98
N TYR A 42 16.40 -9.90 -3.42
CA TYR A 42 16.87 -9.66 -4.78
C TYR A 42 18.40 -9.82 -4.94
N ASP A 43 19.13 -9.71 -3.85
CA ASP A 43 20.59 -9.79 -3.78
C ASP A 43 21.11 -11.10 -3.17
N PHE A 44 20.24 -12.09 -2.97
CA PHE A 44 20.58 -13.31 -2.24
C PHE A 44 21.79 -14.07 -2.82
N GLY A 45 22.05 -13.97 -4.13
CA GLY A 45 23.20 -14.60 -4.74
C GLY A 45 24.53 -13.98 -4.31
N ASP A 46 24.58 -12.66 -4.11
CA ASP A 46 25.76 -11.96 -3.58
C ASP A 46 25.94 -12.26 -2.10
N VAL A 47 24.85 -12.22 -1.34
CA VAL A 47 24.82 -12.57 0.09
C VAL A 47 25.31 -14.00 0.30
N ARG A 48 24.85 -14.96 -0.49
CA ARG A 48 25.29 -16.37 -0.43
C ARG A 48 26.80 -16.47 -0.64
N ARG A 49 27.36 -15.85 -1.68
CA ARG A 49 28.81 -15.89 -1.94
C ARG A 49 29.64 -15.32 -0.79
N ASP A 50 29.17 -14.22 -0.17
CA ASP A 50 29.83 -13.65 1.02
C ASP A 50 29.82 -14.64 2.19
N LEU A 51 28.66 -15.25 2.48
CA LEU A 51 28.53 -16.25 3.56
C LEU A 51 29.41 -17.49 3.33
N GLU A 52 29.37 -18.05 2.11
CA GLU A 52 30.22 -19.21 1.74
C GLU A 52 31.71 -18.87 1.85
N SER A 53 32.13 -17.65 1.49
CA SER A 53 33.50 -17.17 1.66
C SER A 53 33.95 -17.09 3.13
N ARG A 54 32.99 -16.99 4.07
CA ARG A 54 33.22 -17.01 5.52
C ARG A 54 33.12 -18.39 6.15
N GLY A 55 32.81 -19.41 5.34
CA GLY A 55 32.78 -20.81 5.76
C GLY A 55 31.40 -21.37 6.09
N HIS A 56 30.32 -20.63 5.81
CA HIS A 56 28.96 -21.15 5.94
C HIS A 56 28.61 -22.15 4.84
N GLU A 57 27.86 -23.17 5.17
CA GLU A 57 27.26 -24.12 4.23
C GLU A 57 25.79 -23.75 4.00
N VAL A 58 25.51 -22.92 2.98
CA VAL A 58 24.15 -22.43 2.68
C VAL A 58 23.43 -23.44 1.78
N PRO A 59 22.42 -24.19 2.28
CA PRO A 59 21.77 -25.24 1.48
C PRO A 59 20.86 -24.67 0.39
N GLY A 60 20.60 -25.49 -0.66
CA GLY A 60 19.71 -25.13 -1.75
C GLY A 60 20.23 -23.99 -2.65
N THR A 61 19.33 -23.42 -3.45
CA THR A 61 19.67 -22.33 -4.41
C THR A 61 18.83 -21.08 -4.19
N GLY A 62 17.89 -21.11 -3.23
CA GLY A 62 16.92 -20.05 -2.99
C GLY A 62 17.43 -18.95 -2.06
N ASP A 63 16.60 -17.94 -1.95
CA ASP A 63 16.83 -16.74 -1.16
C ASP A 63 16.55 -16.95 0.35
N THR A 64 15.64 -17.84 0.71
CA THR A 64 15.29 -18.11 2.11
C THR A 64 16.46 -18.67 2.91
N ALA A 65 17.28 -19.51 2.27
CA ALA A 65 18.37 -20.24 2.93
C ALA A 65 19.46 -19.32 3.50
N VAL A 66 19.66 -18.12 2.94
CA VAL A 66 20.68 -17.18 3.45
C VAL A 66 20.31 -16.55 4.79
N ILE A 67 19.01 -16.49 5.13
CA ILE A 67 18.52 -15.70 6.29
C ILE A 67 19.08 -16.16 7.63
N PRO A 68 19.07 -17.46 7.99
CA PRO A 68 19.65 -17.95 9.26
C PRO A 68 21.13 -17.58 9.40
N HIS A 69 21.90 -17.72 8.32
CA HIS A 69 23.35 -17.45 8.32
C HIS A 69 23.66 -15.95 8.40
N VAL A 70 22.86 -15.08 7.74
CA VAL A 70 22.99 -13.61 7.91
C VAL A 70 22.69 -13.20 9.34
N TYR A 71 21.73 -13.88 10.00
CA TYR A 71 21.47 -13.63 11.43
C TYR A 71 22.67 -14.05 12.30
N GLU A 72 23.34 -15.16 12.04
CA GLU A 72 24.54 -15.55 12.78
C GLU A 72 25.65 -14.51 12.67
N GLU A 73 25.88 -13.96 11.48
CA GLU A 73 26.91 -12.95 11.21
C GLU A 73 26.58 -11.56 11.76
N ARG A 74 25.31 -11.17 11.76
CA ARG A 74 24.87 -9.79 12.03
C ARG A 74 24.01 -9.63 13.26
N GLY A 75 23.57 -10.74 13.87
CA GLY A 75 22.65 -10.69 15.00
C GLY A 75 21.36 -9.92 14.67
N THR A 76 20.96 -9.05 15.55
CA THR A 76 19.74 -8.23 15.37
C THR A 76 19.79 -7.22 14.23
N ASP A 77 20.97 -6.96 13.65
CA ASP A 77 21.15 -6.04 12.51
C ASP A 77 21.04 -6.75 11.16
N PHE A 78 20.75 -8.05 11.15
CA PHE A 78 20.64 -8.85 9.92
C PHE A 78 19.76 -8.23 8.82
N PRO A 79 18.61 -7.54 9.13
CA PRO A 79 17.74 -7.05 8.07
C PRO A 79 18.38 -5.91 7.25
N ALA A 80 19.34 -5.19 7.83
CA ALA A 80 20.04 -4.11 7.13
C ALA A 80 20.93 -4.63 5.98
N ALA A 81 21.40 -5.89 6.10
CA ALA A 81 22.22 -6.56 5.10
C ALA A 81 21.42 -7.19 3.95
N LEU A 82 20.08 -7.18 4.00
CA LEU A 82 19.22 -7.81 3.01
C LEU A 82 18.60 -6.74 2.10
N SER A 83 18.51 -7.02 0.80
CA SER A 83 17.78 -6.20 -0.17
C SER A 83 16.61 -7.00 -0.75
N GLY A 84 15.39 -6.51 -0.56
CA GLY A 84 14.19 -7.24 -0.97
C GLY A 84 12.90 -6.65 -0.43
N MET A 85 11.84 -7.39 -0.63
CA MET A 85 10.55 -7.20 0.03
C MET A 85 10.30 -8.37 0.97
N PHE A 86 10.09 -8.11 2.25
CA PHE A 86 10.04 -9.20 3.21
C PHE A 86 9.27 -8.93 4.51
N ALA A 87 8.71 -10.01 5.02
CA ALA A 87 8.36 -10.20 6.42
C ALA A 87 9.08 -11.47 6.89
N ILE A 88 10.02 -11.33 7.81
CA ILE A 88 10.89 -12.41 8.29
C ILE A 88 10.62 -12.64 9.77
N ALA A 89 10.60 -13.91 10.18
CA ALA A 89 10.71 -14.31 11.59
C ALA A 89 11.90 -15.25 11.76
N VAL A 90 12.78 -14.93 12.69
CA VAL A 90 13.94 -15.76 13.07
C VAL A 90 13.77 -16.18 14.52
N TRP A 91 13.86 -17.48 14.79
CA TRP A 91 13.90 -18.07 16.13
C TRP A 91 15.29 -18.60 16.42
N ASP A 92 15.94 -18.03 17.44
CA ASP A 92 17.20 -18.51 18.01
C ASP A 92 16.87 -19.40 19.23
N ARG A 93 17.15 -20.70 19.10
CA ARG A 93 16.82 -21.69 20.11
C ARG A 93 17.69 -21.58 21.36
N GLU A 94 18.96 -21.23 21.18
CA GLU A 94 19.90 -21.13 22.31
C GLU A 94 19.56 -19.94 23.20
N ARG A 95 19.17 -18.81 22.58
CA ARG A 95 18.78 -17.59 23.30
C ARG A 95 17.31 -17.54 23.67
N GLU A 96 16.51 -18.50 23.22
CA GLU A 96 15.03 -18.43 23.30
C GLU A 96 14.49 -17.06 22.83
N ARG A 97 14.99 -16.55 21.70
CA ARG A 97 14.75 -15.22 21.16
C ARG A 97 14.03 -15.27 19.82
N LEU A 98 13.00 -14.44 19.67
CA LEU A 98 12.29 -14.26 18.41
C LEU A 98 12.57 -12.86 17.85
N LEU A 99 13.05 -12.81 16.61
CA LEU A 99 13.15 -11.58 15.85
C LEU A 99 12.10 -11.55 14.75
N LEU A 100 11.40 -10.44 14.62
CA LEU A 100 10.53 -10.15 13.48
C LEU A 100 11.11 -8.96 12.73
N ALA A 101 11.24 -9.05 11.41
CA ALA A 101 11.73 -7.95 10.58
C ALA A 101 10.78 -7.69 9.41
N ARG A 102 10.49 -6.42 9.15
CA ARG A 102 9.69 -5.98 8.01
C ARG A 102 10.55 -5.15 7.07
N ASP A 103 10.39 -5.35 5.74
CA ASP A 103 11.18 -4.66 4.75
C ASP A 103 11.09 -3.13 4.87
N ARG A 104 12.07 -2.44 4.22
CA ARG A 104 12.29 -0.99 4.37
C ARG A 104 11.08 -0.12 4.12
N ILE A 105 10.19 -0.53 3.21
CA ILE A 105 9.01 0.26 2.82
C ILE A 105 7.69 -0.39 3.23
N GLY A 106 7.74 -1.58 3.87
CA GLY A 106 6.58 -2.34 4.29
C GLY A 106 5.81 -2.99 3.14
N LYS A 107 6.51 -3.43 2.09
CA LYS A 107 5.91 -4.11 0.94
C LYS A 107 5.19 -5.39 1.36
N LYS A 108 5.79 -6.15 2.29
CA LYS A 108 5.15 -7.33 2.86
C LYS A 108 4.53 -7.02 4.23
N PRO A 109 3.27 -7.49 4.44
CA PRO A 109 2.58 -7.25 5.71
C PRO A 109 3.16 -8.11 6.84
N LEU A 110 3.22 -7.52 8.04
CA LEU A 110 3.62 -8.23 9.26
C LEU A 110 2.90 -7.64 10.47
N HIS A 111 2.03 -8.44 11.07
CA HIS A 111 1.24 -8.08 12.24
C HIS A 111 1.66 -8.90 13.45
N TYR A 112 1.52 -8.35 14.64
CA TYR A 112 1.80 -9.04 15.88
C TYR A 112 0.87 -8.62 17.01
N VAL A 113 0.74 -9.46 18.01
CA VAL A 113 -0.02 -9.18 19.23
C VAL A 113 0.71 -9.77 20.44
N LEU A 114 0.74 -9.01 21.52
CA LEU A 114 1.24 -9.50 22.81
C LEU A 114 0.13 -10.23 23.54
N LEU A 115 0.45 -11.43 23.98
CA LEU A 115 -0.49 -12.30 24.69
C LEU A 115 -0.37 -12.15 26.21
N PRO A 116 -1.44 -12.41 26.97
CA PRO A 116 -1.34 -12.56 28.41
C PRO A 116 -0.24 -13.56 28.80
N GLY A 117 0.59 -13.20 29.78
CA GLY A 117 1.73 -14.04 30.19
C GLY A 117 3.03 -13.81 29.42
N GLY A 118 3.09 -12.78 28.55
CA GLY A 118 4.32 -12.37 27.86
C GLY A 118 4.60 -13.12 26.55
N GLY A 119 3.68 -13.98 26.10
CA GLY A 119 3.77 -14.60 24.77
C GLY A 119 3.57 -13.58 23.64
N LEU A 120 3.98 -13.94 22.43
CA LEU A 120 3.77 -13.15 21.21
C LEU A 120 3.23 -14.04 20.09
N ALA A 121 2.20 -13.56 19.38
CA ALA A 121 1.76 -14.16 18.14
C ALA A 121 1.98 -13.17 16.99
N PHE A 122 2.32 -13.68 15.81
CA PHE A 122 2.51 -12.88 14.61
C PHE A 122 1.96 -13.57 13.36
N ALA A 123 1.61 -12.78 12.35
CA ALA A 123 1.12 -13.27 11.05
C ALA A 123 1.29 -12.22 9.96
N SER A 124 1.39 -12.66 8.70
CA SER A 124 1.28 -11.78 7.53
C SER A 124 -0.15 -11.30 7.32
N GLU A 125 -1.15 -12.11 7.65
CA GLU A 125 -2.57 -11.77 7.54
C GLU A 125 -3.20 -11.59 8.91
N LEU A 126 -3.84 -10.43 9.13
CA LEU A 126 -4.44 -10.06 10.41
C LEU A 126 -5.52 -11.08 10.84
N LYS A 127 -6.30 -11.61 9.88
CA LYS A 127 -7.34 -12.61 10.17
C LYS A 127 -6.82 -13.88 10.86
N ALA A 128 -5.56 -14.25 10.66
CA ALA A 128 -4.96 -15.39 11.37
C ALA A 128 -4.81 -15.10 12.86
N LEU A 129 -4.55 -13.86 13.25
CA LEU A 129 -4.44 -13.46 14.66
C LEU A 129 -5.80 -13.47 15.38
N PHE A 130 -6.92 -13.33 14.65
CA PHE A 130 -8.25 -13.49 15.26
C PHE A 130 -8.54 -14.91 15.76
N LEU A 131 -7.78 -15.91 15.30
CA LEU A 131 -7.89 -17.28 15.75
C LEU A 131 -7.04 -17.56 16.99
N VAL A 132 -6.19 -16.63 17.40
CA VAL A 132 -5.32 -16.80 18.58
C VAL A 132 -6.16 -16.59 19.84
N PRO A 133 -6.18 -17.55 20.80
CA PRO A 133 -6.92 -17.42 22.05
C PRO A 133 -6.53 -16.16 22.83
N GLY A 134 -7.54 -15.40 23.26
CA GLY A 134 -7.35 -14.16 24.02
C GLY A 134 -7.25 -12.88 23.18
N VAL A 135 -7.17 -12.97 21.86
CA VAL A 135 -7.28 -11.81 20.97
C VAL A 135 -8.75 -11.40 20.82
N ARG A 136 -9.05 -10.15 21.16
CA ARG A 136 -10.41 -9.60 21.03
C ARG A 136 -10.65 -9.09 19.62
N ARG A 137 -11.85 -9.31 19.09
CA ARG A 137 -12.28 -8.81 17.79
C ARG A 137 -13.13 -7.55 17.96
N GLU A 138 -12.50 -6.50 18.41
CA GLU A 138 -13.15 -5.21 18.69
C GLU A 138 -12.37 -4.10 17.99
N LEU A 139 -13.09 -3.17 17.36
CA LEU A 139 -12.50 -2.00 16.71
C LEU A 139 -12.54 -0.81 17.68
N ASP A 140 -11.38 -0.23 17.95
CA ASP A 140 -11.25 0.98 18.73
C ASP A 140 -11.93 2.18 18.01
N PRO A 141 -12.73 3.00 18.73
CA PRO A 141 -13.33 4.21 18.15
C PRO A 141 -12.32 5.14 17.46
N ALA A 142 -11.10 5.24 17.98
CA ALA A 142 -10.06 6.07 17.38
C ALA A 142 -9.56 5.52 16.01
N ALA A 143 -9.52 4.20 15.84
CA ALA A 143 -9.19 3.59 14.57
C ALA A 143 -10.30 3.77 13.53
N LEU A 144 -11.57 3.68 13.95
CA LEU A 144 -12.71 4.00 13.08
C LEU A 144 -12.67 5.47 12.63
N ASP A 145 -12.37 6.42 13.54
CA ASP A 145 -12.21 7.83 13.20
C ASP A 145 -11.07 8.04 12.19
N ALA A 146 -9.94 7.36 12.37
CA ALA A 146 -8.81 7.42 11.46
C ALA A 146 -9.17 6.86 10.08
N TYR A 147 -9.83 5.70 10.04
CA TYR A 147 -10.30 5.09 8.80
C TYR A 147 -11.26 6.01 8.03
N LEU A 148 -12.26 6.57 8.67
CA LEU A 148 -13.20 7.50 8.00
C LEU A 148 -12.47 8.78 7.54
N ALA A 149 -11.46 9.23 8.27
CA ALA A 149 -10.67 10.38 7.85
C ALA A 149 -9.87 10.10 6.58
N LEU A 150 -9.19 8.95 6.51
CA LEU A 150 -8.11 8.66 5.56
C LEU A 150 -8.37 7.49 4.62
N GLN A 151 -9.47 6.72 4.81
CA GLN A 151 -9.80 5.44 4.15
C GLN A 151 -8.95 4.23 4.56
N TYR A 152 -7.99 4.42 5.46
CA TYR A 152 -7.15 3.38 6.07
C TYR A 152 -6.81 3.79 7.51
N VAL A 153 -6.31 2.85 8.31
CA VAL A 153 -5.82 3.13 9.67
C VAL A 153 -4.30 3.33 9.59
N PRO A 154 -3.79 4.57 9.82
CA PRO A 154 -2.37 4.86 9.70
C PRO A 154 -1.58 4.38 10.91
N GLY A 155 -0.33 3.93 10.67
CA GLY A 155 0.65 3.63 11.70
C GLY A 155 0.60 2.21 12.24
N GLU A 156 1.25 2.01 13.38
CA GLU A 156 1.46 0.68 13.95
C GLU A 156 0.23 0.12 14.65
N ASP A 157 -0.51 0.95 15.38
CA ASP A 157 -1.68 0.54 16.14
C ASP A 157 -2.92 0.50 15.24
N LEU A 158 -3.38 -0.69 14.93
CA LEU A 158 -4.57 -0.88 14.10
C LEU A 158 -5.88 -0.62 14.87
N GLY A 159 -5.82 -0.48 16.20
CA GLY A 159 -7.00 -0.36 17.05
C GLY A 159 -7.93 -1.58 16.98
N ILE A 160 -7.40 -2.75 16.68
CA ILE A 160 -8.17 -4.00 16.57
C ILE A 160 -7.58 -5.02 17.54
N GLY A 161 -8.26 -5.22 18.67
CA GLY A 161 -7.92 -6.29 19.61
C GLY A 161 -6.50 -6.25 20.19
N GLY A 162 -5.82 -5.12 20.14
CA GLY A 162 -4.42 -4.96 20.54
C GLY A 162 -3.40 -5.44 19.50
N ILE A 163 -3.86 -5.79 18.29
CA ILE A 163 -2.99 -6.17 17.18
C ILE A 163 -2.27 -4.92 16.66
N LYS A 164 -0.97 -5.07 16.44
CA LYS A 164 -0.10 -4.03 15.88
C LYS A 164 0.48 -4.48 14.54
N ARG A 165 0.76 -3.52 13.69
CA ARG A 165 1.56 -3.70 12.48
C ARG A 165 3.02 -3.35 12.80
N LEU A 166 3.99 -4.20 12.45
CA LEU A 166 5.39 -3.80 12.56
C LEU A 166 5.68 -2.71 11.53
N ALA A 167 6.27 -1.60 11.98
CA ALA A 167 6.58 -0.47 11.09
C ALA A 167 7.56 -0.88 9.98
N PRO A 168 7.48 -0.24 8.78
CA PRO A 168 8.46 -0.43 7.71
C PRO A 168 9.88 -0.12 8.18
N GLY A 169 10.87 -0.92 7.73
CA GLY A 169 12.26 -0.73 8.11
C GLY A 169 12.57 -0.99 9.59
N HIS A 170 11.72 -1.75 10.29
CA HIS A 170 11.89 -2.05 11.71
C HIS A 170 12.14 -3.53 11.96
N VAL A 171 12.85 -3.77 13.05
CA VAL A 171 13.00 -5.08 13.68
C VAL A 171 12.36 -5.04 15.06
N LEU A 172 11.61 -6.10 15.37
CA LEU A 172 11.07 -6.38 16.68
C LEU A 172 11.86 -7.53 17.29
N ASP A 173 12.30 -7.35 18.51
CA ASP A 173 13.06 -8.30 19.31
C ASP A 173 12.21 -8.70 20.52
N TRP A 174 11.86 -9.98 20.59
CA TRP A 174 11.17 -10.57 21.71
C TRP A 174 12.09 -11.54 22.45
N GLU A 175 12.33 -11.28 23.71
CA GLU A 175 13.12 -12.14 24.60
C GLU A 175 12.52 -12.15 26.00
N ALA A 176 12.31 -13.32 26.58
CA ALA A 176 11.78 -13.49 27.93
C ALA A 176 10.50 -12.70 28.24
N GLY A 177 9.58 -12.59 27.28
CA GLY A 177 8.32 -11.87 27.43
C GLY A 177 8.42 -10.34 27.25
N ARG A 178 9.58 -9.81 26.94
CA ARG A 178 9.82 -8.39 26.65
C ARG A 178 9.93 -8.16 25.17
N VAL A 179 9.38 -7.04 24.69
CA VAL A 179 9.45 -6.63 23.30
C VAL A 179 10.19 -5.30 23.19
N HIS A 180 11.14 -5.25 22.27
CA HIS A 180 11.82 -4.03 21.86
C HIS A 180 11.73 -3.89 20.35
N THR A 181 11.26 -2.72 19.86
CA THR A 181 11.23 -2.40 18.43
C THR A 181 12.20 -1.28 18.12
N ARG A 182 12.93 -1.39 17.02
CA ARG A 182 13.83 -0.34 16.56
C ARG A 182 13.89 -0.27 15.03
N PRO A 183 14.12 0.92 14.45
CA PRO A 183 14.41 1.02 13.03
C PRO A 183 15.80 0.43 12.72
N TYR A 184 15.92 -0.27 11.59
CA TYR A 184 17.19 -0.62 10.99
C TYR A 184 17.44 0.22 9.72
N TRP A 185 16.40 0.92 9.21
CA TRP A 185 16.49 1.81 8.07
C TRP A 185 15.43 2.93 8.16
N GLU A 186 15.81 4.10 7.68
CA GLU A 186 14.92 5.25 7.49
C GLU A 186 15.17 5.90 6.14
N LEU A 187 14.10 6.36 5.48
CA LEU A 187 14.21 7.12 4.24
C LEU A 187 14.71 8.53 4.52
N LEU A 188 15.98 8.77 4.28
CA LEU A 188 16.62 10.07 4.48
C LEU A 188 17.13 10.64 3.16
N PRO A 189 16.93 11.94 2.89
CA PRO A 189 17.56 12.58 1.74
C PRO A 189 19.07 12.68 1.98
N THR A 190 19.85 12.29 0.99
CA THR A 190 21.31 12.46 0.98
C THR A 190 21.62 13.71 0.16
N PRO A 191 22.07 14.81 0.79
CA PRO A 191 22.49 15.99 0.07
C PRO A 191 23.66 15.66 -0.87
N ARG A 192 23.53 16.00 -2.15
CA ARG A 192 24.56 15.82 -3.17
C ARG A 192 24.64 17.10 -3.99
N ASP A 193 25.84 17.59 -4.21
CA ASP A 193 26.10 18.70 -5.13
C ASP A 193 26.47 18.11 -6.50
N LEU A 194 25.45 17.77 -7.28
CA LEU A 194 25.57 17.15 -8.58
C LEU A 194 25.00 18.06 -9.67
N ALA A 195 25.63 18.07 -10.83
CA ALA A 195 25.04 18.66 -12.04
C ALA A 195 23.74 17.91 -12.44
N GLU A 196 22.93 18.56 -13.25
CA GLU A 196 21.64 18.01 -13.64
C GLU A 196 21.78 16.68 -14.40
N ASP A 197 22.76 16.58 -15.30
CA ASP A 197 23.00 15.38 -16.08
C ASP A 197 23.47 14.19 -15.21
N ASP A 198 24.28 14.47 -14.17
CA ASP A 198 24.71 13.46 -13.20
C ASP A 198 23.53 12.93 -12.36
N TRP A 199 22.58 13.81 -12.00
CA TRP A 199 21.33 13.39 -11.36
C TRP A 199 20.50 12.48 -12.27
N LEU A 200 20.39 12.82 -13.56
CA LEU A 200 19.66 12.01 -14.51
C LEU A 200 20.32 10.65 -14.75
N GLU A 201 21.66 10.60 -14.74
CA GLU A 201 22.40 9.33 -14.83
C GLU A 201 22.16 8.47 -13.60
N LEU A 202 22.25 9.05 -12.40
CA LEU A 202 21.97 8.34 -11.15
C LEU A 202 20.54 7.77 -11.11
N VAL A 203 19.56 8.50 -11.66
CA VAL A 203 18.17 8.01 -11.80
C VAL A 203 18.11 6.84 -12.80
N ARG A 204 18.84 6.92 -13.93
CA ARG A 204 18.90 5.82 -14.92
C ARG A 204 19.50 4.57 -14.30
N GLU A 205 20.65 4.70 -13.66
CA GLU A 205 21.35 3.58 -13.03
C GLU A 205 20.49 2.92 -11.95
N SER A 206 19.94 3.69 -11.02
CA SER A 206 19.15 3.16 -9.90
C SER A 206 17.88 2.45 -10.37
N VAL A 207 17.12 3.05 -11.30
CA VAL A 207 15.87 2.46 -11.80
C VAL A 207 16.16 1.23 -12.67
N THR A 208 17.18 1.26 -13.53
CA THR A 208 17.57 0.12 -14.37
C THR A 208 18.03 -1.06 -13.50
N ALA A 209 18.87 -0.81 -12.50
CA ALA A 209 19.31 -1.83 -11.56
C ALA A 209 18.12 -2.41 -10.76
N ALA A 210 17.18 -1.58 -10.35
CA ALA A 210 15.98 -2.02 -9.63
C ALA A 210 15.08 -2.91 -10.49
N VAL A 211 14.92 -2.62 -11.79
CA VAL A 211 14.20 -3.49 -12.72
C VAL A 211 14.93 -4.81 -12.88
N ARG A 212 16.24 -4.77 -13.21
CA ARG A 212 17.06 -5.96 -13.45
C ARG A 212 17.05 -6.94 -12.27
N ARG A 213 17.20 -6.44 -11.04
CA ARG A 213 17.16 -7.27 -9.81
C ARG A 213 15.81 -8.00 -9.66
N ARG A 214 14.71 -7.46 -10.16
CA ARG A 214 13.35 -8.03 -10.03
C ARG A 214 12.95 -8.96 -11.17
N LEU A 215 13.84 -9.22 -12.13
CA LEU A 215 13.61 -10.18 -13.21
C LEU A 215 13.98 -11.62 -12.81
N VAL A 216 14.66 -11.81 -11.69
CA VAL A 216 15.03 -13.15 -11.21
C VAL A 216 13.78 -13.91 -10.79
N SER A 217 13.47 -15.02 -11.47
CA SER A 217 12.29 -15.84 -11.21
C SER A 217 12.45 -17.21 -11.91
N ASP A 218 12.09 -18.29 -11.22
CA ASP A 218 12.04 -19.65 -11.78
C ASP A 218 10.65 -19.99 -12.36
N VAL A 219 9.74 -19.01 -12.32
CA VAL A 219 8.36 -19.13 -12.84
C VAL A 219 8.08 -18.03 -13.87
N PRO A 220 7.04 -18.20 -14.72
CA PRO A 220 6.69 -17.18 -15.70
C PRO A 220 6.46 -15.81 -15.07
N LEU A 221 7.12 -14.79 -15.66
CA LEU A 221 7.11 -13.41 -15.22
C LEU A 221 6.54 -12.51 -16.32
N GLY A 222 5.77 -11.49 -15.93
CA GLY A 222 5.19 -10.50 -16.83
C GLY A 222 5.14 -9.10 -16.21
N ALA A 223 4.31 -8.22 -16.77
CA ALA A 223 4.11 -6.88 -16.22
C ALA A 223 2.67 -6.38 -16.39
N LEU A 224 2.22 -5.57 -15.45
CA LEU A 224 0.97 -4.80 -15.58
C LEU A 224 1.25 -3.50 -16.35
N LEU A 225 0.53 -3.28 -17.44
CA LEU A 225 0.78 -2.18 -18.38
C LEU A 225 -0.47 -1.30 -18.55
N SER A 226 -0.42 -0.08 -18.04
CA SER A 226 -1.49 0.93 -18.19
C SER A 226 -1.24 1.96 -19.30
N GLY A 227 -0.06 1.94 -19.93
CA GLY A 227 0.39 3.01 -20.82
C GLY A 227 0.66 4.33 -20.07
N GLY A 228 0.67 4.34 -18.75
CA GLY A 228 1.23 5.41 -17.92
C GLY A 228 2.75 5.44 -18.01
N ILE A 229 3.36 6.58 -17.71
CA ILE A 229 4.82 6.75 -17.83
C ILE A 229 5.59 5.69 -17.02
N ASP A 230 5.14 5.43 -15.79
CA ASP A 230 5.83 4.52 -14.87
C ASP A 230 5.84 3.08 -15.40
N SER A 231 4.67 2.54 -15.73
CA SER A 231 4.55 1.19 -16.28
C SER A 231 5.23 1.06 -17.66
N THR A 232 5.18 2.13 -18.47
CA THR A 232 5.84 2.17 -19.78
C THR A 232 7.36 2.09 -19.63
N ILE A 233 7.96 2.83 -18.69
CA ILE A 233 9.41 2.78 -18.43
C ILE A 233 9.81 1.42 -17.88
N VAL A 234 9.07 0.86 -16.93
CA VAL A 234 9.34 -0.47 -16.36
C VAL A 234 9.31 -1.53 -17.47
N VAL A 235 8.26 -1.56 -18.29
CA VAL A 235 8.14 -2.54 -19.39
C VAL A 235 9.20 -2.31 -20.46
N GLY A 236 9.53 -1.05 -20.79
CA GLY A 236 10.61 -0.74 -21.74
C GLY A 236 11.97 -1.25 -21.27
N LEU A 237 12.28 -1.10 -19.98
CA LEU A 237 13.51 -1.66 -19.39
C LEU A 237 13.48 -3.19 -19.34
N MET A 238 12.34 -3.80 -19.00
CA MET A 238 12.19 -5.27 -19.08
C MET A 238 12.46 -5.79 -20.48
N ALA A 239 11.92 -5.13 -21.51
CA ALA A 239 12.08 -5.53 -22.91
C ALA A 239 13.55 -5.41 -23.38
N GLN A 240 14.36 -4.53 -22.80
CA GLN A 240 15.80 -4.42 -23.09
C GLN A 240 16.61 -5.56 -22.47
N GLU A 241 16.16 -6.10 -21.34
CA GLU A 241 16.86 -7.18 -20.61
C GLU A 241 16.35 -8.57 -21.01
N ALA A 242 15.14 -8.68 -21.55
CA ALA A 242 14.50 -9.95 -21.88
C ALA A 242 15.01 -10.52 -23.21
N SER A 243 15.20 -11.85 -23.26
CA SER A 243 15.51 -12.59 -24.50
C SER A 243 14.26 -12.97 -25.31
N GLU A 244 13.10 -12.94 -24.68
CA GLU A 244 11.78 -13.24 -25.27
C GLU A 244 10.84 -12.07 -25.08
N PRO A 245 9.76 -11.95 -25.89
CA PRO A 245 8.76 -10.91 -25.71
C PRO A 245 8.18 -10.91 -24.30
N VAL A 246 8.17 -9.75 -23.65
CA VAL A 246 7.60 -9.59 -22.30
C VAL A 246 6.09 -9.77 -22.36
N ARG A 247 5.52 -10.58 -21.49
CA ARG A 247 4.06 -10.68 -21.33
C ARG A 247 3.52 -9.49 -20.56
N THR A 248 2.57 -8.79 -21.13
CA THR A 248 1.97 -7.60 -20.51
C THR A 248 0.46 -7.70 -20.44
N PHE A 249 -0.13 -7.17 -19.35
CA PHE A 249 -1.55 -7.30 -19.07
C PHE A 249 -2.18 -5.94 -18.82
N THR A 250 -3.39 -5.75 -19.37
CA THR A 250 -4.24 -4.59 -19.08
C THR A 250 -5.69 -5.03 -18.90
N VAL A 251 -6.41 -4.34 -18.00
CA VAL A 251 -7.85 -4.49 -17.84
C VAL A 251 -8.53 -3.22 -18.32
N GLY A 252 -9.51 -3.38 -19.20
CA GLY A 252 -10.41 -2.33 -19.63
C GLY A 252 -11.76 -2.42 -18.91
N VAL A 253 -12.34 -1.26 -18.68
CA VAL A 253 -13.72 -1.11 -18.21
C VAL A 253 -14.52 -0.39 -19.29
N ASP A 254 -15.83 -0.60 -19.33
CA ASP A 254 -16.72 -0.01 -20.35
C ASP A 254 -16.98 1.52 -20.13
N ASP A 255 -16.21 2.18 -19.27
CA ASP A 255 -16.24 3.61 -19.09
C ASP A 255 -14.96 4.24 -19.67
N PRO A 256 -15.07 5.02 -20.79
CA PRO A 256 -13.89 5.59 -21.47
C PRO A 256 -13.00 6.47 -20.57
N ARG A 257 -13.51 6.95 -19.45
CA ARG A 257 -12.75 7.77 -18.49
C ARG A 257 -11.75 6.94 -17.67
N TYR A 258 -11.94 5.64 -17.59
CA TYR A 258 -11.14 4.69 -16.82
C TYR A 258 -10.49 3.62 -17.71
N ASP A 259 -10.81 3.59 -19.02
CA ASP A 259 -10.22 2.65 -19.97
C ASP A 259 -8.83 3.08 -20.39
N GLU A 260 -7.84 2.27 -20.08
CA GLU A 260 -6.43 2.51 -20.38
C GLU A 260 -5.90 1.65 -21.54
N ARG A 261 -6.73 0.78 -22.15
CA ARG A 261 -6.33 -0.18 -23.18
C ARG A 261 -5.64 0.45 -24.39
N GLU A 262 -6.19 1.57 -24.90
CA GLU A 262 -5.60 2.25 -26.05
C GLU A 262 -4.16 2.67 -25.77
N HIS A 263 -3.90 3.23 -24.61
CA HIS A 263 -2.56 3.67 -24.18
C HIS A 263 -1.63 2.47 -23.94
N ALA A 264 -2.12 1.41 -23.33
CA ALA A 264 -1.38 0.18 -23.14
C ALA A 264 -0.95 -0.44 -24.47
N ARG A 265 -1.83 -0.47 -25.49
CA ARG A 265 -1.51 -0.92 -26.86
C ARG A 265 -0.40 -0.11 -27.52
N VAL A 266 -0.35 1.21 -27.29
CA VAL A 266 0.73 2.06 -27.82
C VAL A 266 2.07 1.62 -27.23
N ALA A 267 2.16 1.45 -25.92
CA ALA A 267 3.38 0.96 -25.25
C ALA A 267 3.74 -0.47 -25.67
N ALA A 268 2.76 -1.37 -25.69
CA ALA A 268 2.95 -2.77 -26.08
C ALA A 268 3.52 -2.91 -27.49
N ARG A 269 2.99 -2.17 -28.47
CA ARG A 269 3.54 -2.12 -29.84
C ARG A 269 4.94 -1.56 -29.89
N ALA A 270 5.23 -0.52 -29.10
CA ALA A 270 6.56 0.11 -29.11
C ALA A 270 7.65 -0.84 -28.62
N PHE A 271 7.33 -1.76 -27.72
CA PHE A 271 8.30 -2.70 -27.14
C PHE A 271 8.15 -4.13 -27.66
N GLY A 272 7.19 -4.41 -28.55
CA GLY A 272 6.96 -5.74 -29.11
C GLY A 272 6.54 -6.77 -28.05
N THR A 273 5.73 -6.38 -27.06
CA THR A 273 5.30 -7.29 -25.98
C THR A 273 4.18 -8.22 -26.42
N GLU A 274 4.09 -9.39 -25.81
CA GLU A 274 2.87 -10.24 -25.85
C GLU A 274 1.82 -9.62 -24.94
N HIS A 275 0.94 -8.81 -25.53
CA HIS A 275 -0.02 -8.00 -24.77
C HIS A 275 -1.39 -8.64 -24.72
N GLU A 276 -1.89 -8.87 -23.51
CA GLU A 276 -3.23 -9.38 -23.26
C GLU A 276 -4.13 -8.30 -22.62
N GLU A 277 -5.30 -8.14 -23.20
CA GLU A 277 -6.32 -7.22 -22.75
C GLU A 277 -7.57 -7.97 -22.34
N LEU A 278 -8.08 -7.69 -21.16
CA LEU A 278 -9.39 -8.16 -20.77
C LEU A 278 -10.36 -7.01 -20.59
N VAL A 279 -11.50 -7.09 -21.24
CA VAL A 279 -12.66 -6.26 -20.93
C VAL A 279 -13.43 -6.97 -19.82
N VAL A 280 -13.50 -6.36 -18.65
CA VAL A 280 -14.25 -6.92 -17.53
C VAL A 280 -15.52 -6.10 -17.36
N GLU A 281 -16.64 -6.76 -17.42
CA GLU A 281 -17.95 -6.26 -16.97
C GLU A 281 -18.29 -6.97 -15.66
N PRO A 282 -17.61 -6.67 -14.55
CA PRO A 282 -17.88 -7.36 -13.30
C PRO A 282 -19.26 -6.96 -12.79
N ASP A 283 -19.98 -7.92 -12.22
CA ASP A 283 -21.11 -7.57 -11.36
C ASP A 283 -20.55 -6.82 -10.14
N PRO A 284 -20.86 -5.51 -9.99
CA PRO A 284 -20.32 -4.72 -8.89
C PRO A 284 -20.70 -5.27 -7.52
N VAL A 285 -21.85 -5.92 -7.38
CA VAL A 285 -22.34 -6.49 -6.10
C VAL A 285 -21.55 -7.74 -5.74
N GLU A 286 -21.32 -8.63 -6.72
CA GLU A 286 -20.48 -9.81 -6.53
C GLU A 286 -19.04 -9.41 -6.19
N LEU A 287 -18.48 -8.45 -6.93
CA LEU A 287 -17.10 -7.99 -6.71
C LEU A 287 -16.90 -7.41 -5.31
N VAL A 288 -17.85 -6.59 -4.83
CA VAL A 288 -17.83 -6.05 -3.47
C VAL A 288 -17.91 -7.18 -2.43
N SER A 289 -18.71 -8.20 -2.68
CA SER A 289 -18.84 -9.34 -1.77
C SER A 289 -17.53 -10.16 -1.71
N ARG A 290 -16.88 -10.38 -2.84
CA ARG A 290 -15.58 -11.06 -2.93
C ARG A 290 -14.48 -10.29 -2.18
N LEU A 291 -14.48 -8.97 -2.25
CA LEU A 291 -13.49 -8.12 -1.58
C LEU A 291 -13.38 -8.43 -0.08
N THR A 292 -14.52 -8.61 0.59
CA THR A 292 -14.55 -8.82 2.05
C THR A 292 -13.93 -10.14 2.50
N THR A 293 -13.72 -11.10 1.59
CA THR A 293 -13.12 -12.41 1.92
C THR A 293 -11.61 -12.35 2.09
N PHE A 294 -10.93 -11.41 1.43
CA PHE A 294 -9.48 -11.26 1.51
C PHE A 294 -9.01 -9.98 2.20
N LEU A 295 -9.89 -8.99 2.36
CA LEU A 295 -9.59 -7.75 3.05
C LEU A 295 -9.79 -7.95 4.55
N ASP A 296 -8.71 -8.16 5.30
CA ASP A 296 -8.72 -8.47 6.73
C ASP A 296 -8.49 -7.24 7.64
N GLU A 297 -8.31 -6.07 7.05
CA GLU A 297 -8.34 -4.74 7.72
C GLU A 297 -9.22 -3.78 6.91
N PRO A 298 -9.82 -2.74 7.52
CA PRO A 298 -10.66 -1.81 6.78
C PRO A 298 -9.81 -0.94 5.85
N LEU A 299 -10.06 -1.03 4.55
CA LEU A 299 -9.38 -0.27 3.49
C LEU A 299 -10.38 0.22 2.46
N GLY A 300 -10.53 1.54 2.35
CA GLY A 300 -11.48 2.20 1.47
C GLY A 300 -10.91 2.70 0.14
N ASP A 301 -9.71 2.25 -0.27
CA ASP A 301 -9.17 2.56 -1.60
C ASP A 301 -9.88 1.73 -2.68
N GLU A 302 -10.68 2.40 -3.52
CA GLU A 302 -11.43 1.74 -4.59
C GLU A 302 -10.56 1.07 -5.65
N ALA A 303 -9.30 1.49 -5.78
CA ALA A 303 -8.38 0.88 -6.73
C ALA A 303 -8.02 -0.57 -6.38
N ILE A 304 -8.40 -1.08 -5.21
CA ILE A 304 -8.26 -2.49 -4.85
C ILE A 304 -9.04 -3.40 -5.81
N LEU A 305 -10.21 -2.95 -6.29
CA LEU A 305 -11.07 -3.74 -7.18
C LEU A 305 -10.43 -3.96 -8.56
N PRO A 306 -10.02 -2.92 -9.31
CA PRO A 306 -9.34 -3.14 -10.58
C PRO A 306 -7.97 -3.81 -10.40
N THR A 307 -7.27 -3.62 -9.26
CA THR A 307 -6.03 -4.35 -8.95
C THR A 307 -6.29 -5.84 -8.80
N PHE A 308 -7.38 -6.22 -8.13
CA PHE A 308 -7.79 -7.62 -8.00
C PHE A 308 -8.13 -8.24 -9.37
N LEU A 309 -8.91 -7.54 -10.19
CA LEU A 309 -9.32 -8.03 -11.51
C LEU A 309 -8.14 -8.23 -12.46
N ILE A 310 -7.22 -7.27 -12.53
CA ILE A 310 -6.02 -7.43 -13.38
C ILE A 310 -5.10 -8.53 -12.87
N SER A 311 -5.02 -8.71 -11.56
CA SER A 311 -4.24 -9.79 -10.96
C SER A 311 -4.83 -11.16 -11.28
N GLU A 312 -6.16 -11.30 -11.28
CA GLU A 312 -6.86 -12.52 -11.65
C GLU A 312 -6.59 -12.90 -13.13
N VAL A 313 -6.53 -11.91 -14.02
CA VAL A 313 -6.18 -12.12 -15.43
C VAL A 313 -4.73 -12.53 -15.58
N ALA A 314 -3.80 -11.72 -15.05
CA ALA A 314 -2.37 -11.97 -15.18
C ALA A 314 -1.98 -13.34 -14.60
N ARG A 315 -2.61 -13.76 -13.50
CA ARG A 315 -2.34 -15.05 -12.83
C ARG A 315 -2.60 -16.26 -13.70
N ARG A 316 -3.42 -16.16 -14.72
CA ARG A 316 -3.66 -17.26 -15.68
C ARG A 316 -2.42 -17.58 -16.51
N HIS A 317 -1.51 -16.63 -16.66
CA HIS A 317 -0.36 -16.70 -17.54
C HIS A 317 0.98 -16.62 -16.82
N VAL A 318 1.02 -15.86 -15.70
CA VAL A 318 2.25 -15.62 -14.95
C VAL A 318 2.01 -15.76 -13.44
N THR A 319 3.08 -16.01 -12.70
CA THR A 319 3.03 -16.06 -11.23
C THR A 319 3.59 -14.78 -10.61
N VAL A 320 4.43 -14.05 -11.36
CA VAL A 320 5.04 -12.79 -10.96
C VAL A 320 4.72 -11.72 -12.00
N ALA A 321 4.41 -10.50 -11.56
CA ALA A 321 4.27 -9.35 -12.45
C ALA A 321 4.94 -8.10 -11.89
N LEU A 322 5.69 -7.40 -12.75
CA LEU A 322 6.22 -6.08 -12.40
C LEU A 322 5.15 -5.01 -12.59
N THR A 323 5.20 -3.98 -11.73
CA THR A 323 4.26 -2.85 -11.77
C THR A 323 4.99 -1.51 -11.83
N GLY A 324 4.28 -0.47 -12.29
CA GLY A 324 4.74 0.91 -12.25
C GLY A 324 4.51 1.61 -10.90
N ASP A 325 4.07 0.89 -9.86
CA ASP A 325 3.84 1.48 -8.54
C ASP A 325 5.13 2.08 -7.99
N GLY A 326 5.02 3.21 -7.32
CA GLY A 326 6.15 3.92 -6.72
C GLY A 326 6.66 5.11 -7.53
N GLY A 327 6.31 5.25 -8.79
CA GLY A 327 6.75 6.37 -9.60
C GLY A 327 6.28 7.73 -9.08
N ASP A 328 5.11 7.79 -8.48
CA ASP A 328 4.57 9.00 -7.86
C ASP A 328 5.24 9.32 -6.52
N GLU A 329 5.52 8.31 -5.73
CA GLU A 329 6.16 8.41 -4.43
C GLU A 329 7.64 8.80 -4.56
N SER A 330 8.38 8.09 -5.41
CA SER A 330 9.81 8.31 -5.61
C SER A 330 10.10 9.61 -6.35
N PHE A 331 9.33 9.95 -7.38
CA PHE A 331 9.62 11.08 -8.28
C PHE A 331 8.61 12.23 -8.18
N ALA A 332 7.89 12.33 -7.05
CA ALA A 332 6.96 13.43 -6.76
C ALA A 332 5.87 13.62 -7.83
N GLY A 333 5.19 12.55 -8.26
CA GLY A 333 4.18 12.60 -9.32
C GLY A 333 2.80 13.09 -8.87
N TYR A 334 2.50 13.08 -7.57
CA TYR A 334 1.18 13.45 -7.06
C TYR A 334 0.85 14.94 -7.20
N GLU A 335 -0.32 15.26 -7.74
CA GLU A 335 -0.83 16.64 -7.83
C GLU A 335 -0.91 17.34 -6.45
N ARG A 336 -1.12 16.57 -5.36
CA ARG A 336 -1.16 17.11 -4.00
C ARG A 336 0.15 17.76 -3.57
N TYR A 337 1.29 17.29 -4.02
CA TYR A 337 2.59 17.92 -3.71
C TYR A 337 2.70 19.31 -4.35
N ARG A 338 2.26 19.44 -5.62
CA ARG A 338 2.18 20.74 -6.30
C ARG A 338 1.16 21.66 -5.64
N ALA A 339 -0.01 21.13 -5.29
CA ALA A 339 -1.04 21.90 -4.58
C ALA A 339 -0.51 22.47 -3.26
N MET A 340 0.30 21.70 -2.51
CA MET A 340 0.96 22.19 -1.30
C MET A 340 1.94 23.35 -1.57
N GLY A 341 2.73 23.25 -2.63
CA GLY A 341 3.61 24.34 -3.06
C GLY A 341 2.86 25.63 -3.39
N LEU A 342 1.74 25.50 -4.13
CA LEU A 342 0.86 26.64 -4.48
C LEU A 342 0.14 27.18 -3.24
N ALA A 343 -0.44 26.32 -2.42
CA ALA A 343 -1.12 26.71 -1.18
C ALA A 343 -0.19 27.46 -0.21
N ARG A 344 1.10 27.07 -0.14
CA ARG A 344 2.11 27.77 0.64
C ARG A 344 2.37 29.19 0.14
N ARG A 345 2.39 29.41 -1.19
CA ARG A 345 2.58 30.75 -1.81
C ARG A 345 1.35 31.62 -1.61
N ILE A 346 0.16 31.10 -1.91
CA ILE A 346 -1.12 31.81 -1.79
C ILE A 346 -1.43 32.16 -0.33
N GLY A 347 -1.19 31.24 0.59
CA GLY A 347 -1.49 31.39 2.01
C GLY A 347 -0.58 32.40 2.77
N ARG A 348 0.33 33.10 2.05
CA ARG A 348 1.07 34.25 2.60
C ARG A 348 0.19 35.51 2.74
N VAL A 349 -0.94 35.54 2.04
CA VAL A 349 -1.90 36.66 2.10
C VAL A 349 -3.10 36.19 2.92
N PRO A 350 -3.24 36.63 4.18
CA PRO A 350 -4.33 36.18 5.05
C PRO A 350 -5.69 36.68 4.55
N LEU A 351 -6.77 35.94 4.86
CA LEU A 351 -8.20 36.20 4.56
C LEU A 351 -8.60 36.13 3.08
N VAL A 352 -7.76 36.54 2.13
CA VAL A 352 -8.09 36.56 0.70
C VAL A 352 -8.43 35.18 0.13
N PRO A 353 -7.64 34.11 0.44
CA PRO A 353 -7.96 32.78 -0.10
C PRO A 353 -9.35 32.25 0.34
N GLY A 354 -9.71 32.45 1.60
CA GLY A 354 -11.01 31.98 2.12
C GLY A 354 -12.21 32.67 1.50
N LEU A 355 -12.12 34.00 1.27
CA LEU A 355 -13.19 34.77 0.61
C LEU A 355 -13.33 34.39 -0.85
N ALA A 356 -12.20 34.25 -1.57
CA ALA A 356 -12.19 33.83 -2.97
C ALA A 356 -12.75 32.40 -3.15
N ALA A 357 -12.43 31.49 -2.25
CA ALA A 357 -12.98 30.13 -2.26
C ALA A 357 -14.51 30.12 -2.13
N ARG A 358 -15.07 30.92 -1.21
CA ARG A 358 -16.53 31.07 -1.05
C ARG A 358 -17.19 31.58 -2.31
N GLY A 359 -16.60 32.60 -2.97
CA GLY A 359 -17.10 33.12 -4.23
C GLY A 359 -17.12 32.06 -5.33
N LEU A 360 -16.05 31.28 -5.48
CA LEU A 360 -16.01 30.20 -6.47
C LEU A 360 -17.01 29.07 -6.20
N ARG A 361 -17.26 28.73 -4.93
CA ARG A 361 -18.29 27.75 -4.56
C ARG A 361 -19.71 28.21 -4.83
N ALA A 362 -19.95 29.51 -4.84
CA ALA A 362 -21.26 30.08 -5.16
C ALA A 362 -21.62 29.96 -6.65
N LEU A 363 -20.63 29.76 -7.54
CA LEU A 363 -20.87 29.54 -8.96
C LEU A 363 -21.53 28.17 -9.19
N PRO A 364 -22.52 28.06 -10.14
CA PRO A 364 -23.14 26.78 -10.47
C PRO A 364 -22.13 25.69 -10.87
N SER A 365 -21.11 26.07 -11.67
CA SER A 365 -20.02 25.18 -12.05
C SER A 365 -19.10 24.76 -10.88
N GLY A 366 -19.05 25.54 -9.80
CA GLY A 366 -18.27 25.23 -8.60
C GLY A 366 -18.85 24.09 -7.75
N ARG A 367 -20.08 23.66 -8.01
CA ARG A 367 -20.73 22.56 -7.31
C ARG A 367 -20.28 21.19 -7.81
N HIS A 368 -19.77 21.08 -9.05
CA HIS A 368 -19.26 19.82 -9.58
C HIS A 368 -17.82 19.58 -9.11
N PRO A 369 -17.52 18.49 -8.39
CA PRO A 369 -16.22 18.26 -7.71
C PRO A 369 -14.99 18.30 -8.62
N ARG A 370 -15.13 17.89 -9.88
CA ARG A 370 -14.05 17.84 -10.88
C ARG A 370 -13.94 19.09 -11.76
N SER A 371 -14.81 20.08 -11.58
CA SER A 371 -14.74 21.33 -12.33
C SER A 371 -13.54 22.18 -11.94
N THR A 372 -13.05 23.01 -12.90
CA THR A 372 -11.95 23.95 -12.63
C THR A 372 -12.24 24.90 -11.47
N PRO A 373 -13.44 25.51 -11.35
CA PRO A 373 -13.79 26.32 -10.19
C PRO A 373 -13.78 25.56 -8.87
N ALA A 374 -14.23 24.31 -8.84
CA ALA A 374 -14.23 23.50 -7.63
C ALA A 374 -12.79 23.13 -7.20
N ARG A 375 -11.92 22.83 -8.16
CA ARG A 375 -10.48 22.58 -7.91
C ARG A 375 -9.79 23.84 -7.38
N ALA A 376 -10.06 24.99 -7.98
CA ALA A 376 -9.53 26.26 -7.53
C ALA A 376 -10.04 26.64 -6.13
N ALA A 377 -11.34 26.45 -5.86
CA ALA A 377 -11.91 26.67 -4.53
C ALA A 377 -11.24 25.79 -3.48
N ARG A 378 -11.04 24.49 -3.76
CA ARG A 378 -10.35 23.57 -2.86
C ARG A 378 -8.91 24.00 -2.57
N LEU A 379 -8.17 24.43 -3.58
CA LEU A 379 -6.81 24.96 -3.40
C LEU A 379 -6.79 26.19 -2.51
N LEU A 380 -7.73 27.13 -2.70
CA LEU A 380 -7.86 28.34 -1.90
C LEU A 380 -8.31 28.04 -0.47
N GLU A 381 -9.24 27.11 -0.28
CA GLU A 381 -9.63 26.59 1.04
C GLU A 381 -8.42 26.00 1.78
N THR A 382 -7.63 25.15 1.09
CA THR A 382 -6.38 24.59 1.64
C THR A 382 -5.38 25.69 1.98
N ALA A 383 -5.21 26.70 1.11
CA ALA A 383 -4.28 27.81 1.37
C ALA A 383 -4.70 28.66 2.57
N ALA A 384 -6.00 28.74 2.87
CA ALA A 384 -6.54 29.48 4.02
C ALA A 384 -6.28 28.76 5.36
N LEU A 385 -5.99 27.46 5.34
CA LEU A 385 -5.74 26.67 6.54
C LEU A 385 -4.35 26.98 7.15
N PRO A 386 -4.16 26.76 8.46
CA PRO A 386 -2.84 26.70 9.06
C PRO A 386 -1.92 25.72 8.31
N ALA A 387 -0.64 26.03 8.20
CA ALA A 387 0.31 25.25 7.40
C ALA A 387 0.29 23.75 7.72
N ARG A 388 0.15 23.40 9.00
CA ARG A 388 0.09 22.02 9.50
C ARG A 388 -1.17 21.25 9.04
N GLU A 389 -2.27 21.96 8.74
CA GLU A 389 -3.54 21.32 8.37
C GLU A 389 -3.70 21.12 6.85
N ARG A 390 -2.86 21.77 6.05
CA ARG A 390 -3.02 21.82 4.58
C ARG A 390 -2.93 20.45 3.94
N TYR A 391 -1.92 19.66 4.31
CA TYR A 391 -1.71 18.36 3.67
C TYR A 391 -2.85 17.39 3.98
N GLY A 392 -3.23 17.26 5.24
CA GLY A 392 -4.38 16.43 5.64
C GLY A 392 -5.67 16.82 4.92
N SER A 393 -5.89 18.13 4.67
CA SER A 393 -7.09 18.59 3.95
C SER A 393 -7.16 18.12 2.49
N LEU A 394 -6.02 17.78 1.88
CA LEU A 394 -5.95 17.30 0.50
C LEU A 394 -6.17 15.78 0.37
N VAL A 395 -5.91 15.03 1.45
CA VAL A 395 -5.97 13.55 1.44
C VAL A 395 -7.16 12.99 2.21
N GLN A 396 -7.87 13.82 2.98
CA GLN A 396 -9.02 13.37 3.76
C GLN A 396 -10.23 12.99 2.90
N VAL A 397 -10.92 11.94 3.29
CA VAL A 397 -12.21 11.49 2.71
C VAL A 397 -13.39 12.14 3.42
N PHE A 398 -13.45 12.00 4.75
CA PHE A 398 -14.43 12.66 5.59
C PHE A 398 -13.75 13.74 6.43
N PRO A 399 -14.01 15.02 6.16
CA PRO A 399 -13.53 16.11 7.01
C PRO A 399 -14.05 15.98 8.46
N ALA A 400 -13.27 16.44 9.44
CA ALA A 400 -13.64 16.34 10.86
C ALA A 400 -15.06 16.84 11.15
N PRO A 401 -15.55 18.01 10.66
CA PRO A 401 -16.92 18.44 10.89
C PRO A 401 -17.99 17.47 10.37
N LEU A 402 -17.72 16.78 9.25
CA LEU A 402 -18.65 15.79 8.71
C LEU A 402 -18.63 14.50 9.55
N ARG A 403 -17.49 14.11 10.09
CA ARG A 403 -17.41 12.96 11.01
C ARG A 403 -18.11 13.24 12.34
N ASP A 404 -17.93 14.43 12.91
CA ASP A 404 -18.63 14.85 14.12
C ASP A 404 -20.17 14.83 13.92
N GLU A 405 -20.64 15.21 12.72
CA GLU A 405 -22.06 15.12 12.36
C GLU A 405 -22.51 13.66 12.17
N LEU A 406 -21.65 12.82 11.60
CA LEU A 406 -21.94 11.43 11.24
C LEU A 406 -22.02 10.51 12.48
N TYR A 407 -21.27 10.79 13.54
CA TYR A 407 -21.19 9.91 14.70
C TYR A 407 -22.45 9.96 15.57
N ALA A 408 -22.90 8.79 16.00
CA ALA A 408 -23.94 8.68 17.00
C ALA A 408 -23.48 9.27 18.36
N PRO A 409 -24.37 9.84 19.18
CA PRO A 409 -23.99 10.56 20.40
C PRO A 409 -23.14 9.72 21.37
N ALA A 410 -23.48 8.45 21.58
CA ALA A 410 -22.76 7.56 22.47
C ALA A 410 -21.34 7.25 21.93
N PHE A 411 -21.20 7.05 20.62
CA PHE A 411 -19.92 6.84 19.97
C PHE A 411 -19.05 8.11 20.03
N SER A 412 -19.64 9.27 19.72
CA SER A 412 -18.93 10.56 19.82
C SER A 412 -18.44 10.83 21.23
N ALA A 413 -19.23 10.48 22.27
CA ALA A 413 -18.83 10.62 23.65
C ALA A 413 -17.63 9.73 24.05
N SER A 414 -17.51 8.55 23.46
CA SER A 414 -16.38 7.64 23.70
C SER A 414 -15.09 8.08 22.98
N LEU A 415 -15.24 8.75 21.83
CA LEU A 415 -14.11 9.17 20.98
C LEU A 415 -13.56 10.56 21.38
N GLY A 416 -14.44 11.46 21.84
CA GLY A 416 -14.17 12.91 21.90
C GLY A 416 -14.28 13.56 20.50
N PRO A 417 -13.80 14.80 20.33
CA PRO A 417 -13.84 15.49 19.04
C PRO A 417 -13.02 14.76 17.98
N ALA A 418 -13.58 14.64 16.76
CA ALA A 418 -12.90 14.02 15.63
C ALA A 418 -11.59 14.74 15.29
N ARG A 419 -10.52 13.97 15.16
CA ARG A 419 -9.17 14.49 14.89
C ARG A 419 -9.03 14.89 13.43
N SER A 420 -8.29 15.96 13.13
CA SER A 420 -7.99 16.29 11.74
C SER A 420 -7.11 15.22 11.09
N ALA A 421 -7.22 15.07 9.77
CA ALA A 421 -6.36 14.14 9.01
C ALA A 421 -4.85 14.46 9.20
N SER A 422 -4.51 15.74 9.37
CA SER A 422 -3.13 16.15 9.65
C SER A 422 -2.60 15.68 11.00
N VAL A 423 -3.47 15.64 12.02
CA VAL A 423 -3.12 15.09 13.35
C VAL A 423 -2.91 13.58 13.24
N LEU A 424 -3.78 12.88 12.50
CA LEU A 424 -3.70 11.44 12.31
C LEU A 424 -2.45 11.01 11.53
N LEU A 425 -2.04 11.77 10.51
CA LEU A 425 -0.84 11.50 9.72
C LEU A 425 0.46 11.88 10.44
N GLY A 426 0.38 12.76 11.44
CA GLY A 426 1.55 13.38 12.05
C GLY A 426 2.18 14.47 11.19
N ALA A 427 3.23 15.09 11.71
CA ALA A 427 3.95 16.15 11.00
C ALA A 427 4.88 15.60 9.92
N PRO A 428 5.04 16.27 8.77
CA PRO A 428 6.09 15.95 7.82
C PRO A 428 7.47 16.01 8.50
N PRO A 429 8.36 15.01 8.24
CA PRO A 429 9.68 14.94 8.87
C PRO A 429 10.61 16.11 8.50
N ALA A 430 10.31 16.81 7.38
CA ALA A 430 11.04 17.99 6.92
C ALA A 430 10.11 18.91 6.12
N PRO A 431 10.42 20.21 5.97
CA PRO A 431 9.67 21.08 5.07
C PRO A 431 9.92 20.74 3.60
N GLY A 432 9.01 21.17 2.72
CA GLY A 432 9.15 20.99 1.27
C GLY A 432 8.60 19.66 0.74
N ILE A 433 8.88 19.38 -0.51
CA ILE A 433 8.35 18.20 -1.21
C ILE A 433 8.97 16.91 -0.67
N ALA A 434 10.27 16.90 -0.42
CA ALA A 434 10.95 15.75 0.17
C ALA A 434 10.34 15.34 1.52
N GLY A 435 9.94 16.29 2.36
CA GLY A 435 9.23 16.01 3.61
C GLY A 435 7.87 15.37 3.40
N LEU A 436 7.13 15.78 2.37
CA LEU A 436 5.85 15.19 2.01
C LEU A 436 6.02 13.78 1.41
N GLN A 437 7.02 13.55 0.57
CA GLN A 437 7.36 12.22 0.06
C GLN A 437 7.69 11.26 1.23
N ARG A 438 8.48 11.72 2.20
CA ARG A 438 8.81 10.93 3.40
C ARG A 438 7.60 10.70 4.31
N LEU A 439 6.67 11.65 4.40
CA LEU A 439 5.41 11.46 5.12
C LEU A 439 4.56 10.37 4.45
N ASP A 440 4.42 10.45 3.12
CA ASP A 440 3.68 9.44 2.36
C ASP A 440 4.37 8.07 2.43
N ALA A 441 5.68 8.00 2.34
CA ALA A 441 6.44 6.75 2.48
C ALA A 441 6.31 6.11 3.87
N ARG A 442 5.97 6.88 4.91
CA ARG A 442 5.76 6.40 6.28
C ARG A 442 4.32 6.00 6.57
N ALA A 443 3.33 6.62 5.91
CA ALA A 443 1.90 6.47 6.21
C ALA A 443 1.11 5.94 5.01
N TYR A 444 0.92 6.76 3.97
CA TYR A 444 0.09 6.40 2.83
C TYR A 444 0.61 5.17 2.06
N LEU A 445 1.92 5.12 1.78
CA LEU A 445 2.51 4.04 1.00
C LEU A 445 2.37 2.67 1.70
N PRO A 446 2.81 2.47 2.96
CA PRO A 446 2.74 1.17 3.61
C PRO A 446 1.35 0.78 4.11
N ASP A 447 0.45 1.75 4.38
CA ASP A 447 -0.79 1.51 5.09
C ASP A 447 -2.04 1.59 4.17
N ASP A 448 -1.89 2.10 2.95
CA ASP A 448 -2.92 2.12 1.91
C ASP A 448 -2.45 1.40 0.65
N LEU A 449 -1.50 2.01 -0.11
CA LEU A 449 -1.13 1.55 -1.44
C LEU A 449 -0.57 0.13 -1.45
N LEU A 450 0.36 -0.18 -0.55
CA LEU A 450 1.01 -1.50 -0.49
C LEU A 450 0.09 -2.57 0.10
N VAL A 451 -0.76 -2.22 1.07
CA VAL A 451 -1.81 -3.13 1.58
C VAL A 451 -2.75 -3.52 0.46
N LYS A 452 -3.26 -2.54 -0.28
CA LYS A 452 -4.11 -2.74 -1.45
C LYS A 452 -3.47 -3.68 -2.47
N ALA A 453 -2.23 -3.35 -2.88
CA ALA A 453 -1.52 -4.11 -3.90
C ALA A 453 -1.28 -5.57 -3.48
N ASP A 454 -0.78 -5.78 -2.25
CA ASP A 454 -0.50 -7.12 -1.73
C ASP A 454 -1.79 -7.94 -1.54
N ARG A 455 -2.83 -7.36 -0.88
CA ARG A 455 -4.08 -8.10 -0.63
C ARG A 455 -4.80 -8.48 -1.92
N ALA A 456 -4.92 -7.54 -2.87
CA ALA A 456 -5.60 -7.80 -4.13
C ALA A 456 -4.87 -8.85 -4.99
N SER A 457 -3.55 -8.76 -5.10
CA SER A 457 -2.78 -9.68 -5.93
C SER A 457 -2.60 -11.06 -5.30
N MET A 458 -2.34 -11.10 -3.99
CA MET A 458 -2.18 -12.37 -3.28
C MET A 458 -3.49 -13.13 -3.12
N ALA A 459 -4.64 -12.47 -3.16
CA ALA A 459 -5.94 -13.13 -3.24
C ALA A 459 -6.07 -14.03 -4.49
N THR A 460 -5.32 -13.73 -5.54
CA THR A 460 -5.23 -14.52 -6.78
C THR A 460 -3.94 -15.33 -6.89
N SER A 461 -3.06 -15.29 -5.88
CA SER A 461 -1.73 -15.92 -5.89
C SER A 461 -0.81 -15.34 -6.98
N LEU A 462 -0.88 -14.04 -7.26
CA LEU A 462 0.04 -13.28 -8.11
C LEU A 462 0.98 -12.46 -7.24
N GLU A 463 2.29 -12.62 -7.44
CA GLU A 463 3.28 -11.77 -6.78
C GLU A 463 3.51 -10.48 -7.59
N LEU A 464 3.32 -9.32 -6.96
CA LEU A 464 3.64 -8.02 -7.57
C LEU A 464 4.99 -7.50 -7.09
N ARG A 465 5.83 -7.09 -8.05
CA ARG A 465 7.13 -6.46 -7.83
C ARG A 465 7.12 -5.04 -8.36
N SER A 466 7.54 -4.08 -7.54
CA SER A 466 7.49 -2.64 -7.87
C SER A 466 8.92 -2.07 -7.89
N PRO A 467 9.60 -2.02 -9.06
CA PRO A 467 10.97 -1.54 -9.15
C PRO A 467 11.14 -0.08 -8.70
N LEU A 468 10.15 0.77 -8.98
CA LEU A 468 10.20 2.19 -8.60
C LEU A 468 10.07 2.43 -7.09
N LEU A 469 9.71 1.39 -6.32
CA LEU A 469 9.73 1.35 -4.86
C LEU A 469 10.99 0.67 -4.29
N ASP A 470 12.02 0.46 -5.09
CA ASP A 470 13.31 0.07 -4.55
C ASP A 470 13.83 1.15 -3.60
N HIS A 471 14.44 0.73 -2.48
CA HIS A 471 14.90 1.70 -1.47
C HIS A 471 15.96 2.67 -2.03
N GLU A 472 16.85 2.20 -2.91
CA GLU A 472 17.84 3.05 -3.57
C GLU A 472 17.18 4.07 -4.50
N VAL A 473 16.13 3.66 -5.24
CA VAL A 473 15.34 4.56 -6.08
C VAL A 473 14.61 5.61 -5.24
N LEU A 474 14.03 5.22 -4.10
CA LEU A 474 13.39 6.14 -3.16
C LEU A 474 14.40 7.14 -2.56
N GLU A 475 15.57 6.67 -2.14
CA GLU A 475 16.63 7.53 -1.59
C GLU A 475 17.14 8.55 -2.62
N VAL A 476 17.32 8.13 -3.87
CA VAL A 476 17.61 9.05 -4.99
C VAL A 476 16.46 10.04 -5.17
N GLY A 477 15.23 9.56 -5.22
CA GLY A 477 14.04 10.39 -5.45
C GLY A 477 13.81 11.47 -4.41
N VAL A 478 13.96 11.14 -3.11
CA VAL A 478 13.82 12.15 -2.02
C VAL A 478 15.02 13.09 -1.92
N SER A 479 16.14 12.76 -2.56
CA SER A 479 17.35 13.58 -2.59
C SER A 479 17.38 14.56 -3.77
N LEU A 480 16.53 14.37 -4.81
CA LEU A 480 16.46 15.23 -5.99
C LEU A 480 16.24 16.70 -5.63
N PRO A 481 16.83 17.65 -6.38
CA PRO A 481 16.45 19.07 -6.28
C PRO A 481 15.01 19.29 -6.81
N ASP A 482 14.34 20.33 -6.31
CA ASP A 482 12.94 20.61 -6.67
C ASP A 482 12.74 20.86 -8.18
N SER A 483 13.76 21.34 -8.90
CA SER A 483 13.74 21.52 -10.36
C SER A 483 13.59 20.21 -11.13
N LEU A 484 14.08 19.11 -10.58
CA LEU A 484 13.98 17.77 -11.14
C LEU A 484 12.73 16.99 -10.65
N ARG A 485 11.99 17.55 -9.69
CA ARG A 485 10.68 17.02 -9.26
C ARG A 485 9.54 17.57 -10.11
N PHE A 486 9.49 18.92 -10.30
CA PHE A 486 8.42 19.60 -11.01
C PHE A 486 8.95 20.64 -12.01
N ALA A 487 8.37 20.63 -13.22
CA ALA A 487 8.48 21.72 -14.19
C ALA A 487 7.06 22.22 -14.52
N GLY A 488 6.70 23.39 -14.01
CA GLY A 488 5.35 23.97 -14.19
C GLY A 488 4.26 23.09 -13.57
N SER A 489 3.44 22.46 -14.41
CA SER A 489 2.38 21.53 -13.99
C SER A 489 2.78 20.06 -14.03
N ARG A 490 3.94 19.73 -14.57
CA ARG A 490 4.40 18.35 -14.77
C ARG A 490 5.26 17.88 -13.59
N GLY A 491 4.90 16.76 -12.99
CA GLY A 491 5.72 16.02 -12.03
C GLY A 491 6.64 15.01 -12.69
N LYS A 492 7.44 14.32 -11.90
CA LYS A 492 8.35 13.24 -12.34
C LYS A 492 9.37 13.73 -13.39
N VAL A 493 9.86 14.96 -13.27
CA VAL A 493 10.74 15.56 -14.26
C VAL A 493 11.99 14.72 -14.47
N ALA A 494 12.65 14.30 -13.39
CA ALA A 494 13.84 13.45 -13.47
C ALA A 494 13.54 12.14 -14.22
N LEU A 495 12.48 11.43 -13.85
CA LEU A 495 12.11 10.16 -14.49
C LEU A 495 11.79 10.33 -15.97
N ARG A 496 11.00 11.38 -16.32
CA ARG A 496 10.67 11.71 -17.72
C ARG A 496 11.90 12.07 -18.56
N ARG A 497 12.85 12.78 -17.99
CA ARG A 497 14.08 13.18 -18.72
C ARG A 497 15.09 12.04 -18.83
N ALA A 498 15.24 11.26 -17.76
CA ALA A 498 16.13 10.11 -17.76
C ALA A 498 15.70 9.05 -18.79
N PHE A 499 14.39 8.80 -18.92
CA PHE A 499 13.84 7.73 -19.76
C PHE A 499 12.94 8.22 -20.90
N GLY A 500 13.03 9.50 -21.27
CA GLY A 500 12.20 10.05 -22.34
C GLY A 500 12.34 9.35 -23.69
N HIS A 501 13.49 8.73 -23.93
CA HIS A 501 13.77 7.94 -25.13
C HIS A 501 12.99 6.61 -25.19
N LEU A 502 12.55 6.07 -24.04
CA LEU A 502 11.72 4.86 -23.94
C LEU A 502 10.21 5.17 -24.07
N VAL A 503 9.79 6.41 -23.79
CA VAL A 503 8.36 6.73 -23.76
C VAL A 503 7.89 7.14 -25.16
N PRO A 504 6.94 6.42 -25.79
CA PRO A 504 6.32 6.82 -27.04
C PRO A 504 5.79 8.25 -26.97
N LYS A 505 5.92 9.01 -28.08
CA LYS A 505 5.50 10.43 -28.12
C LYS A 505 4.03 10.61 -27.75
N GLU A 506 3.19 9.70 -28.17
CA GLU A 506 1.75 9.68 -27.89
C GLU A 506 1.44 9.57 -26.39
N LEU A 507 2.32 8.95 -25.62
CA LEU A 507 2.20 8.77 -24.17
C LEU A 507 2.92 9.84 -23.36
N ALA A 508 3.90 10.54 -23.96
CA ALA A 508 4.74 11.52 -23.26
C ALA A 508 3.94 12.73 -22.73
N GLU A 509 2.88 13.14 -23.44
CA GLU A 509 2.03 14.27 -23.08
C GLU A 509 0.81 13.88 -22.23
N ARG A 510 0.61 12.58 -21.99
CA ARG A 510 -0.54 12.08 -21.21
C ARG A 510 -0.52 12.63 -19.79
N GLY A 511 -1.67 13.17 -19.36
CA GLY A 511 -1.92 13.51 -17.97
C GLY A 511 -2.06 12.24 -17.11
N LYS A 512 -1.88 12.36 -15.80
CA LYS A 512 -2.12 11.25 -14.87
C LYS A 512 -3.61 10.90 -14.88
N THR A 513 -3.94 9.65 -15.19
CA THR A 513 -5.25 9.04 -14.96
C THR A 513 -5.08 8.07 -13.77
N GLY A 514 -5.95 8.14 -12.76
CA GLY A 514 -5.92 7.18 -11.66
C GLY A 514 -6.52 5.85 -12.11
N PHE A 515 -5.97 4.76 -11.62
CA PHE A 515 -6.54 3.42 -11.77
C PHE A 515 -7.75 3.30 -10.85
N GLY A 516 -8.96 3.49 -11.36
CA GLY A 516 -10.18 3.60 -10.57
C GLY A 516 -11.40 3.04 -11.29
N ILE A 517 -12.52 3.03 -10.59
CA ILE A 517 -13.82 2.55 -11.06
C ILE A 517 -14.86 3.67 -10.95
N PRO A 518 -15.97 3.61 -11.69
CA PRO A 518 -17.01 4.63 -11.69
C PRO A 518 -17.92 4.53 -10.45
N LEU A 519 -17.37 4.65 -9.22
CA LEU A 519 -18.13 4.54 -7.96
C LEU A 519 -19.39 5.39 -7.95
N GLY A 520 -19.30 6.64 -8.44
CA GLY A 520 -20.46 7.52 -8.48
C GLY A 520 -21.60 6.97 -9.35
N ALA A 521 -21.29 6.27 -10.44
CA ALA A 521 -22.31 5.58 -11.24
C ALA A 521 -22.83 4.32 -10.55
N TRP A 522 -21.95 3.56 -9.93
CA TRP A 522 -22.32 2.33 -9.23
C TRP A 522 -23.30 2.60 -8.08
N PHE A 523 -23.06 3.62 -7.25
CA PHE A 523 -23.96 3.98 -6.15
C PHE A 523 -25.25 4.68 -6.61
N ARG A 524 -25.36 5.13 -7.87
CA ARG A 524 -26.63 5.55 -8.48
C ARG A 524 -27.34 4.41 -9.21
N GLY A 525 -26.66 3.32 -9.50
CA GLY A 525 -27.15 2.15 -10.25
C GLY A 525 -27.03 0.85 -9.44
N PRO A 526 -26.17 -0.11 -9.88
CA PRO A 526 -26.22 -1.49 -9.41
C PRO A 526 -25.92 -1.69 -7.92
N VAL A 527 -25.12 -0.83 -7.29
CA VAL A 527 -24.75 -0.93 -5.87
C VAL A 527 -25.73 -0.19 -4.95
N ARG A 528 -26.66 0.59 -5.50
CA ARG A 528 -27.56 1.44 -4.71
C ARG A 528 -28.39 0.68 -3.69
N GLU A 529 -29.02 -0.42 -4.12
CA GLU A 529 -29.87 -1.24 -3.25
C GLU A 529 -29.05 -1.92 -2.16
N LEU A 530 -27.94 -2.57 -2.53
CA LEU A 530 -26.99 -3.16 -1.59
C LEU A 530 -26.52 -2.15 -0.54
N ALA A 531 -26.14 -0.95 -0.97
CA ALA A 531 -25.68 0.09 -0.04
C ALA A 531 -26.79 0.52 0.92
N GLY A 532 -28.03 0.64 0.45
CA GLY A 532 -29.20 0.93 1.30
C GLY A 532 -29.41 -0.18 2.34
N ASP A 533 -29.46 -1.43 1.92
CA ASP A 533 -29.70 -2.60 2.78
C ASP A 533 -28.57 -2.79 3.81
N VAL A 534 -27.32 -2.58 3.38
CA VAL A 534 -26.17 -2.77 4.25
C VAL A 534 -26.03 -1.62 5.25
N LEU A 535 -26.08 -0.37 4.78
CA LEU A 535 -25.78 0.80 5.61
C LEU A 535 -26.94 1.25 6.50
N LEU A 536 -28.20 1.00 6.08
CA LEU A 536 -29.40 1.36 6.83
C LEU A 536 -30.05 0.15 7.50
N GLY A 537 -29.49 -1.04 7.33
CA GLY A 537 -29.97 -2.27 7.92
C GLY A 537 -29.88 -2.30 9.44
N GLN A 538 -30.61 -3.21 10.07
CA GLN A 538 -30.67 -3.33 11.53
C GLN A 538 -29.29 -3.56 12.17
N ARG A 539 -28.39 -4.33 11.52
CA ARG A 539 -27.04 -4.58 12.03
C ARG A 539 -26.23 -3.29 12.16
N ALA A 540 -26.21 -2.45 11.12
CA ALA A 540 -25.52 -1.16 11.15
C ALA A 540 -26.12 -0.22 12.22
N ARG A 541 -27.46 -0.15 12.32
CA ARG A 541 -28.16 0.66 13.32
C ARG A 541 -27.87 0.19 14.75
N SER A 542 -27.91 -1.12 15.00
CA SER A 542 -27.69 -1.68 16.35
C SER A 542 -26.27 -1.48 16.87
N ARG A 543 -25.29 -1.28 15.98
CA ARG A 543 -23.92 -0.94 16.37
C ARG A 543 -23.78 0.42 17.03
N GLY A 544 -24.68 1.35 16.71
CA GLY A 544 -24.73 2.67 17.36
C GLY A 544 -23.49 3.55 17.10
N GLN A 545 -22.73 3.27 16.01
CA GLN A 545 -21.55 4.06 15.65
C GLN A 545 -21.91 5.31 14.86
N LEU A 546 -22.83 5.20 13.91
CA LEU A 546 -23.20 6.26 12.97
C LEU A 546 -24.66 6.66 13.11
N ARG A 547 -24.96 7.93 12.85
CA ARG A 547 -26.34 8.46 12.76
C ARG A 547 -26.97 8.04 11.44
N THR A 548 -28.03 7.28 11.51
CA THR A 548 -28.79 6.78 10.35
C THR A 548 -29.24 7.92 9.43
N GLU A 549 -29.71 9.03 9.99
CA GLU A 549 -30.24 10.19 9.27
C GLU A 549 -29.15 10.86 8.40
N VAL A 550 -27.90 10.86 8.87
CA VAL A 550 -26.78 11.42 8.12
C VAL A 550 -26.40 10.48 6.96
N VAL A 551 -26.38 9.17 7.19
CA VAL A 551 -26.14 8.17 6.16
C VAL A 551 -27.24 8.22 5.08
N GLU A 552 -28.52 8.30 5.48
CA GLU A 552 -29.67 8.47 4.58
C GLU A 552 -29.54 9.75 3.74
N ARG A 553 -29.11 10.86 4.34
CA ARG A 553 -28.87 12.11 3.63
C ARG A 553 -27.77 11.94 2.58
N LEU A 554 -26.62 11.33 2.92
CA LEU A 554 -25.52 11.12 1.96
C LEU A 554 -25.96 10.24 0.77
N LEU A 555 -26.69 9.16 1.03
CA LEU A 555 -27.30 8.31 -0.01
C LEU A 555 -28.29 9.09 -0.87
N GLY A 556 -29.17 9.87 -0.27
CA GLY A 556 -30.17 10.68 -0.95
C GLY A 556 -29.57 11.79 -1.83
N GLU A 557 -28.63 12.57 -1.29
CA GLU A 557 -27.92 13.62 -2.05
C GLU A 557 -27.18 13.03 -3.26
N HIS A 558 -26.56 11.85 -3.07
CA HIS A 558 -25.84 11.16 -4.14
C HIS A 558 -26.77 10.63 -5.22
N ALA A 559 -27.88 10.01 -4.83
CA ALA A 559 -28.88 9.45 -5.76
C ALA A 559 -29.56 10.51 -6.61
N ARG A 560 -29.84 11.72 -6.03
CA ARG A 560 -30.41 12.85 -6.76
C ARG A 560 -29.38 13.64 -7.59
N GLY A 561 -28.09 13.28 -7.52
CA GLY A 561 -27.01 14.00 -8.20
C GLY A 561 -26.70 15.39 -7.63
N GLU A 562 -27.20 15.73 -6.45
CA GLU A 562 -26.96 17.00 -5.77
C GLU A 562 -25.49 17.14 -5.35
N ARG A 563 -24.91 16.04 -4.85
CA ARG A 563 -23.49 15.91 -4.50
C ARG A 563 -22.98 14.53 -4.84
N ASP A 564 -21.71 14.45 -5.23
CA ASP A 564 -21.05 13.16 -5.41
C ASP A 564 -20.45 12.69 -4.08
N HIS A 565 -21.03 11.65 -3.51
CA HIS A 565 -20.59 10.97 -2.29
C HIS A 565 -20.08 9.55 -2.57
N GLY A 566 -19.87 9.17 -3.83
CA GLY A 566 -19.53 7.79 -4.22
C GLY A 566 -18.40 7.20 -3.38
N HIS A 567 -17.27 7.90 -3.23
CA HIS A 567 -16.14 7.43 -2.44
C HIS A 567 -16.46 7.33 -0.92
N ARG A 568 -17.24 8.28 -0.37
CA ARG A 568 -17.65 8.21 1.05
C ARG A 568 -18.56 7.02 1.31
N LEU A 569 -19.53 6.80 0.42
CA LEU A 569 -20.45 5.66 0.50
C LEU A 569 -19.69 4.34 0.36
N TRP A 570 -18.67 4.32 -0.50
CA TRP A 570 -17.75 3.19 -0.63
C TRP A 570 -17.03 2.88 0.69
N CYS A 571 -16.39 3.87 1.31
CA CYS A 571 -15.72 3.69 2.60
C CYS A 571 -16.69 3.18 3.68
N LEU A 572 -17.92 3.72 3.74
CA LEU A 572 -18.93 3.24 4.69
C LEU A 572 -19.36 1.80 4.42
N LEU A 573 -19.57 1.46 3.14
CA LEU A 573 -19.96 0.11 2.74
C LEU A 573 -18.87 -0.92 3.07
N VAL A 574 -17.62 -0.63 2.71
CA VAL A 574 -16.48 -1.51 3.02
C VAL A 574 -16.32 -1.69 4.53
N LEU A 575 -16.40 -0.62 5.32
CA LEU A 575 -16.32 -0.71 6.77
C LEU A 575 -17.39 -1.63 7.36
N GLU A 576 -18.64 -1.43 6.94
CA GLU A 576 -19.77 -2.22 7.44
C GLU A 576 -19.64 -3.70 7.07
N LEU A 577 -19.27 -4.00 5.81
CA LEU A 577 -19.08 -5.37 5.35
C LEU A 577 -17.88 -6.02 6.03
N TRP A 578 -16.79 -5.29 6.22
CA TRP A 578 -15.60 -5.78 6.94
C TRP A 578 -15.94 -6.12 8.41
N GLN A 579 -16.68 -5.26 9.11
CA GLN A 579 -17.13 -5.53 10.49
C GLN A 579 -17.97 -6.81 10.57
N ARG A 580 -18.89 -7.01 9.61
CA ARG A 580 -19.69 -8.24 9.53
C ARG A 580 -18.85 -9.49 9.30
N SER A 581 -17.86 -9.40 8.44
CA SER A 581 -17.03 -10.56 8.03
C SER A 581 -16.00 -10.95 9.07
N TRP A 582 -15.42 -10.00 9.79
CA TRP A 582 -14.26 -10.27 10.64
C TRP A 582 -14.50 -10.04 12.13
N LEU A 583 -15.35 -9.10 12.53
CA LEU A 583 -15.62 -8.84 13.94
C LEU A 583 -16.81 -9.65 14.46
N GLU A 584 -17.85 -9.85 13.64
CA GLU A 584 -19.12 -10.46 14.06
C GLU A 584 -19.29 -11.91 13.60
N ALA A 585 -18.60 -12.33 12.51
CA ALA A 585 -18.73 -13.68 12.01
C ALA A 585 -18.20 -14.74 13.00
N ASP A 586 -18.85 -15.89 13.06
CA ASP A 586 -18.32 -17.09 13.71
C ASP A 586 -17.14 -17.61 12.89
N LEU A 587 -15.93 -17.26 13.30
CA LEU A 587 -14.73 -17.84 12.71
C LEU A 587 -14.62 -19.29 13.19
N PRO A 588 -14.12 -20.21 12.34
CA PRO A 588 -13.88 -21.60 12.77
C PRO A 588 -12.98 -21.56 14.01
N ALA A 589 -13.43 -22.19 15.10
CA ALA A 589 -12.62 -22.34 16.30
C ALA A 589 -11.27 -22.95 15.88
N ALA A 590 -10.16 -22.41 16.38
CA ALA A 590 -8.86 -23.03 16.20
C ALA A 590 -8.98 -24.48 16.64
N ALA A 591 -9.01 -25.41 15.69
CA ALA A 591 -9.08 -26.84 15.98
C ALA A 591 -7.93 -27.13 16.94
N GLY A 592 -8.27 -27.59 18.14
CA GLY A 592 -7.37 -27.66 19.29
C GLY A 592 -6.05 -28.34 18.96
N TYR A 593 -4.99 -27.56 18.86
CA TYR A 593 -3.63 -28.06 18.73
C TYR A 593 -3.03 -28.57 20.04
N ALA A 594 -3.89 -28.79 21.05
CA ALA A 594 -3.46 -29.21 22.40
C ALA A 594 -3.30 -30.72 22.61
N SER A 595 -3.44 -31.57 21.59
CA SER A 595 -3.49 -33.03 21.82
C SER A 595 -2.54 -33.90 21.01
N GLN A 596 -1.47 -33.37 20.41
CA GLN A 596 -0.46 -34.23 19.74
C GLN A 596 0.98 -34.04 20.27
N THR A 597 1.15 -33.65 21.51
CA THR A 597 2.42 -33.82 22.22
C THR A 597 2.29 -34.99 23.20
N ARG A 598 2.44 -36.19 22.69
CA ARG A 598 2.91 -37.36 23.42
C ARG A 598 4.03 -38.02 22.66
#